data_0543069479f5191a8f7bed7a5821e1bb
#
_entry.id   0543069479f5191a8f7bed7a5821e1bb
#
_cell.length_a   1.000
_cell.length_b   1.000
_cell.length_c   1.000
_cell.angle_alpha   90.00
_cell.angle_beta   90.00
_cell.angle_gamma   90.00
#
_symmetry.space_group_name_H-M   'P 1'
#
loop_
_entity.id
_entity.type
_entity.pdbx_description
1 polymer ?
#
loop_
_entity_poly.entity_id
_entity_poly.type
_entity_poly.pdbx_seq_one_letter_code
_entity_poly.pdbx_strand_id
1 'polypeptide(L)'
;MFILNRYYKFYKYNGLIKTITKILTTPYRIVKKHIYQKNKKNIFNQSTSEKRFNLIYKTNFWSSNESVSGYGSELKNTINIEKEIINIIKKYQIKSILDAPCGDFNWVKNVLDKDLTYIGGDIVQEIIDNNIRKFKNNNLDFIKLDITKENLPDSDLMICRDCLIHLSFKSIKLFFENFKKSKINYLLLTTYKLKDKNKEIDNLDIPDGEYREIDLTRPPFLLPKPLKEILDKDELNKNSGFNCYLNLYTKKQINELKIK
;
A
#
# COMPACT_ATOMS: atom_id res chain seq x y z
N MET A 1 6.43 -41.90 -12.78
CA MET A 1 5.15 -42.51 -12.35
C MET A 1 4.28 -41.55 -11.50
N PHE A 2 4.80 -40.91 -10.48
CA PHE A 2 4.04 -39.99 -9.60
C PHE A 2 3.37 -38.79 -10.32
N ILE A 3 4.07 -38.14 -11.27
CA ILE A 3 3.58 -36.96 -12.00
C ILE A 3 2.41 -37.32 -12.93
N LEU A 4 2.52 -38.41 -13.69
CA LEU A 4 1.46 -38.91 -14.58
C LEU A 4 0.17 -39.23 -13.82
N ASN A 5 0.30 -39.85 -12.64
CA ASN A 5 -0.83 -40.22 -11.79
C ASN A 5 -1.56 -38.95 -11.24
N ARG A 6 -0.82 -37.88 -10.98
CA ARG A 6 -1.39 -36.59 -10.56
C ARG A 6 -2.20 -35.91 -11.67
N TYR A 7 -1.71 -35.95 -12.91
CA TYR A 7 -2.45 -35.38 -14.05
C TYR A 7 -3.64 -36.23 -14.45
N TYR A 8 -3.54 -37.56 -14.35
CA TYR A 8 -4.66 -38.47 -14.59
C TYR A 8 -5.80 -38.28 -13.58
N LYS A 9 -5.49 -38.17 -12.29
CA LYS A 9 -6.50 -37.79 -11.27
C LYS A 9 -7.15 -36.44 -11.56
N PHE A 10 -6.36 -35.42 -11.93
CA PHE A 10 -6.88 -34.12 -12.27
C PHE A 10 -7.79 -34.14 -13.50
N TYR A 11 -7.43 -34.92 -14.53
CA TYR A 11 -8.24 -35.17 -15.73
C TYR A 11 -9.61 -35.75 -15.37
N LYS A 12 -9.63 -36.78 -14.54
CA LYS A 12 -10.86 -37.48 -14.13
C LYS A 12 -11.88 -36.53 -13.46
N TYR A 13 -11.41 -35.49 -12.75
CA TYR A 13 -12.29 -34.55 -12.06
C TYR A 13 -12.57 -33.25 -12.84
N ASN A 14 -11.71 -32.85 -13.77
CA ASN A 14 -11.74 -31.51 -14.39
C ASN A 14 -11.84 -31.54 -15.93
N GLY A 15 -11.75 -32.70 -16.56
CA GLY A 15 -11.83 -32.88 -18.01
C GLY A 15 -10.54 -32.54 -18.77
N LEU A 16 -10.56 -32.86 -20.08
CA LEU A 16 -9.39 -32.81 -20.96
C LEU A 16 -8.81 -31.40 -21.11
N ILE A 17 -9.64 -30.41 -21.41
CA ILE A 17 -9.19 -29.02 -21.68
C ILE A 17 -8.46 -28.44 -20.47
N LYS A 18 -9.03 -28.57 -19.28
CA LYS A 18 -8.38 -28.07 -18.04
C LYS A 18 -7.09 -28.81 -17.74
N THR A 19 -7.00 -30.09 -18.08
CA THR A 19 -5.79 -30.89 -17.88
C THR A 19 -4.67 -30.47 -18.83
N ILE A 20 -4.97 -30.27 -20.11
CA ILE A 20 -4.01 -29.77 -21.12
C ILE A 20 -3.52 -28.38 -20.69
N THR A 21 -4.42 -27.45 -20.34
CA THR A 21 -4.06 -26.12 -19.87
C THR A 21 -3.12 -26.19 -18.65
N LYS A 22 -3.41 -27.10 -17.70
CA LYS A 22 -2.55 -27.30 -16.53
C LYS A 22 -1.16 -27.85 -16.90
N ILE A 23 -1.09 -28.80 -17.83
CA ILE A 23 0.19 -29.34 -18.30
C ILE A 23 1.04 -28.25 -18.96
N LEU A 24 0.44 -27.47 -19.86
CA LEU A 24 1.13 -26.39 -20.58
C LEU A 24 1.57 -25.25 -19.68
N THR A 25 0.77 -24.90 -18.66
CA THR A 25 1.06 -23.79 -17.76
C THR A 25 1.95 -24.17 -16.56
N THR A 26 2.09 -25.48 -16.25
CA THR A 26 2.87 -25.92 -15.08
C THR A 26 4.35 -25.50 -15.16
N PRO A 27 5.08 -25.68 -16.28
CA PRO A 27 6.48 -25.23 -16.38
C PRO A 27 6.62 -23.73 -16.12
N TYR A 28 5.75 -22.92 -16.75
CA TYR A 28 5.72 -21.47 -16.55
C TYR A 28 5.48 -21.10 -15.07
N ARG A 29 4.53 -21.77 -14.41
CA ARG A 29 4.22 -21.52 -12.97
C ARG A 29 5.39 -21.91 -12.08
N ILE A 30 6.11 -22.98 -12.39
CA ILE A 30 7.30 -23.40 -11.63
C ILE A 30 8.40 -22.35 -11.76
N VAL A 31 8.70 -21.91 -12.99
CA VAL A 31 9.71 -20.87 -13.26
C VAL A 31 9.32 -19.57 -12.56
N LYS A 32 8.08 -19.10 -12.71
CA LYS A 32 7.57 -17.91 -12.04
C LYS A 32 7.71 -18.01 -10.52
N LYS A 33 7.36 -19.16 -9.93
CA LYS A 33 7.52 -19.41 -8.49
C LYS A 33 9.01 -19.34 -8.08
N HIS A 34 9.91 -19.93 -8.87
CA HIS A 34 11.34 -19.90 -8.58
C HIS A 34 11.89 -18.46 -8.63
N ILE A 35 11.55 -17.70 -9.67
CA ILE A 35 11.92 -16.28 -9.79
C ILE A 35 11.39 -15.49 -8.59
N TYR A 36 10.12 -15.66 -8.22
CA TYR A 36 9.53 -15.00 -7.07
C TYR A 36 10.30 -15.29 -5.79
N GLN A 37 10.63 -16.56 -5.50
CA GLN A 37 11.37 -16.94 -4.30
C GLN A 37 12.79 -16.39 -4.30
N LYS A 38 13.46 -16.39 -5.46
CA LYS A 38 14.79 -15.75 -5.63
C LYS A 38 14.71 -14.25 -5.35
N ASN A 39 13.74 -13.56 -5.93
CA ASN A 39 13.55 -12.13 -5.70
C ASN A 39 13.20 -11.84 -4.25
N LYS A 40 12.29 -12.61 -3.64
CA LYS A 40 11.94 -12.49 -2.22
C LYS A 40 13.20 -12.60 -1.34
N LYS A 41 14.01 -13.64 -1.53
CA LYS A 41 15.26 -13.81 -0.79
C LYS A 41 16.22 -12.63 -0.98
N ASN A 42 16.38 -12.15 -2.22
CA ASN A 42 17.27 -11.04 -2.53
C ASN A 42 16.80 -9.71 -1.88
N ILE A 43 15.50 -9.43 -1.92
CA ILE A 43 14.88 -8.26 -1.30
C ILE A 43 15.12 -8.26 0.22
N PHE A 44 14.81 -9.37 0.90
CA PHE A 44 14.88 -9.41 2.37
C PHE A 44 16.30 -9.60 2.92
N ASN A 45 17.27 -9.91 2.06
CA ASN A 45 18.71 -9.85 2.42
C ASN A 45 19.26 -8.42 2.41
N GLN A 46 18.52 -7.42 1.92
CA GLN A 46 18.97 -6.02 1.93
C GLN A 46 18.90 -5.43 3.33
N SER A 47 19.92 -4.62 3.67
CA SER A 47 20.10 -4.04 5.00
C SER A 47 19.19 -2.85 5.31
N THR A 48 18.64 -2.18 4.30
CA THR A 48 17.82 -0.97 4.47
C THR A 48 16.49 -1.08 3.75
N SER A 49 15.46 -0.39 4.28
CA SER A 49 14.13 -0.29 3.65
C SER A 49 14.23 0.28 2.24
N GLU A 50 15.02 1.33 2.03
CA GLU A 50 15.23 1.92 0.71
C GLU A 50 15.73 0.89 -0.32
N LYS A 51 16.76 0.10 0.03
CA LYS A 51 17.27 -0.95 -0.87
C LYS A 51 16.22 -2.02 -1.15
N ARG A 52 15.41 -2.39 -0.16
CA ARG A 52 14.31 -3.35 -0.33
C ARG A 52 13.25 -2.82 -1.28
N PHE A 53 12.73 -1.61 -1.06
CA PHE A 53 11.72 -1.01 -1.93
C PHE A 53 12.25 -0.75 -3.35
N ASN A 54 13.52 -0.37 -3.52
CA ASN A 54 14.14 -0.29 -4.85
C ASN A 54 14.14 -1.63 -5.58
N LEU A 55 14.41 -2.76 -4.90
CA LEU A 55 14.34 -4.09 -5.52
C LEU A 55 12.90 -4.53 -5.78
N ILE A 56 11.96 -4.22 -4.88
CA ILE A 56 10.52 -4.47 -5.08
C ILE A 56 10.06 -3.79 -6.39
N TYR A 57 10.39 -2.51 -6.56
CA TYR A 57 10.10 -1.77 -7.77
C TYR A 57 10.77 -2.40 -9.01
N LYS A 58 12.09 -2.58 -9.00
CA LYS A 58 12.86 -3.09 -10.15
C LYS A 58 12.42 -4.49 -10.60
N THR A 59 11.94 -5.31 -9.70
CA THR A 59 11.52 -6.68 -10.01
C THR A 59 10.03 -6.81 -10.27
N ASN A 60 9.26 -5.69 -10.23
CA ASN A 60 7.81 -5.69 -10.23
C ASN A 60 7.24 -6.75 -9.28
N PHE A 61 7.76 -6.75 -8.04
CA PHE A 61 7.47 -7.82 -7.07
C PHE A 61 5.99 -7.91 -6.72
N TRP A 62 5.27 -6.77 -6.75
CA TRP A 62 3.82 -6.71 -6.52
C TRP A 62 2.98 -7.09 -7.75
N SER A 63 3.64 -7.36 -8.89
CA SER A 63 3.09 -8.06 -10.06
C SER A 63 1.84 -7.44 -10.68
N SER A 64 1.66 -6.12 -10.65
CA SER A 64 0.64 -5.44 -11.46
C SER A 64 1.21 -5.05 -12.83
N ASN A 65 0.35 -5.10 -13.85
CA ASN A 65 0.67 -4.66 -15.20
C ASN A 65 0.28 -3.19 -15.44
N GLU A 66 -0.52 -2.59 -14.56
CA GLU A 66 -1.02 -1.22 -14.71
C GLU A 66 -0.21 -0.25 -13.85
N SER A 67 0.09 -0.62 -12.60
CA SER A 67 0.78 0.24 -11.65
C SER A 67 1.95 -0.47 -10.99
N VAL A 68 3.10 0.18 -10.90
CA VAL A 68 4.27 -0.35 -10.16
C VAL A 68 4.03 -0.43 -8.65
N SER A 69 3.01 0.27 -8.16
CA SER A 69 2.57 0.23 -6.76
C SER A 69 1.70 -0.98 -6.43
N GLY A 70 1.47 -1.86 -7.40
CA GLY A 70 0.72 -3.10 -7.22
C GLY A 70 -0.78 -2.97 -7.52
N TYR A 71 -1.46 -4.10 -7.33
CA TYR A 71 -2.87 -4.29 -7.70
C TYR A 71 -3.83 -3.30 -7.00
N GLY A 72 -3.57 -2.95 -5.74
CA GLY A 72 -4.40 -1.98 -4.99
C GLY A 72 -4.43 -0.59 -5.61
N SER A 73 -3.42 -0.23 -6.42
CA SER A 73 -3.31 1.06 -7.11
C SER A 73 -3.83 1.05 -8.55
N GLU A 74 -4.41 -0.07 -9.02
CA GLU A 74 -5.11 -0.11 -10.31
C GLU A 74 -6.40 0.71 -10.26
N LEU A 75 -6.72 1.44 -11.32
CA LEU A 75 -7.85 2.39 -11.35
C LEU A 75 -9.18 1.77 -10.97
N LYS A 76 -9.44 0.52 -11.39
CA LYS A 76 -10.69 -0.19 -11.03
C LYS A 76 -10.87 -0.38 -9.52
N ASN A 77 -9.78 -0.41 -8.76
CA ASN A 77 -9.79 -0.64 -7.31
C ASN A 77 -9.84 0.66 -6.50
N THR A 78 -9.66 1.83 -7.15
CA THR A 78 -9.55 3.13 -6.48
C THR A 78 -10.79 4.02 -6.62
N ILE A 79 -11.73 3.67 -7.51
CA ILE A 79 -12.93 4.48 -7.83
C ILE A 79 -13.68 4.94 -6.56
N ASN A 80 -13.86 4.06 -5.59
CA ASN A 80 -14.59 4.40 -4.36
C ASN A 80 -13.83 5.38 -3.48
N ILE A 81 -12.53 5.15 -3.30
CA ILE A 81 -11.69 6.01 -2.46
C ILE A 81 -11.46 7.38 -3.10
N GLU A 82 -11.33 7.45 -4.43
CA GLU A 82 -11.21 8.72 -5.17
C GLU A 82 -12.40 9.64 -4.86
N LYS A 83 -13.63 9.11 -5.00
CA LYS A 83 -14.85 9.85 -4.67
C LYS A 83 -14.88 10.35 -3.23
N GLU A 84 -14.49 9.50 -2.29
CA GLU A 84 -14.51 9.83 -0.88
C GLU A 84 -13.41 10.83 -0.49
N ILE A 85 -12.24 10.76 -1.13
CA ILE A 85 -11.16 11.75 -0.92
C ILE A 85 -11.58 13.13 -1.47
N ILE A 86 -12.23 13.20 -2.63
CA ILE A 86 -12.80 14.46 -3.16
C ILE A 86 -13.80 15.06 -2.17
N ASN A 87 -14.64 14.24 -1.53
CA ASN A 87 -15.57 14.70 -0.49
C ASN A 87 -14.82 15.24 0.75
N ILE A 88 -13.72 14.61 1.15
CA ILE A 88 -12.85 15.08 2.25
C ILE A 88 -12.22 16.42 1.89
N ILE A 89 -11.63 16.54 0.71
CA ILE A 89 -11.01 17.78 0.22
C ILE A 89 -12.00 18.94 0.31
N LYS A 90 -13.21 18.77 -0.19
CA LYS A 90 -14.27 19.80 -0.15
C LYS A 90 -14.72 20.10 1.28
N LYS A 91 -15.02 19.07 2.08
CA LYS A 91 -15.56 19.23 3.44
C LYS A 91 -14.59 19.94 4.38
N TYR A 92 -13.29 19.60 4.29
CA TYR A 92 -12.27 20.15 5.19
C TYR A 92 -11.45 21.28 4.54
N GLN A 93 -11.86 21.75 3.35
CA GLN A 93 -11.23 22.86 2.62
C GLN A 93 -9.73 22.64 2.42
N ILE A 94 -9.33 21.43 2.09
CA ILE A 94 -7.94 21.04 1.82
C ILE A 94 -7.44 21.80 0.59
N LYS A 95 -6.27 22.41 0.70
CA LYS A 95 -5.59 23.14 -0.39
C LYS A 95 -4.26 22.50 -0.78
N SER A 96 -3.69 21.72 0.11
CA SER A 96 -2.39 21.08 -0.10
C SER A 96 -2.39 19.63 0.35
N ILE A 97 -1.80 18.76 -0.46
CA ILE A 97 -1.73 17.33 -0.22
C ILE A 97 -0.27 16.86 -0.30
N LEU A 98 0.16 16.13 0.72
CA LEU A 98 1.32 15.25 0.68
C LEU A 98 0.83 13.82 0.49
N ASP A 99 1.19 13.18 -0.60
CA ASP A 99 0.92 11.75 -0.84
C ASP A 99 2.22 10.97 -0.71
N ALA A 100 2.36 10.17 0.34
CA ALA A 100 3.59 9.42 0.60
C ALA A 100 3.29 8.07 1.28
N PRO A 101 3.61 6.95 0.59
CA PRO A 101 4.28 6.86 -0.72
C PRO A 101 3.32 7.15 -1.87
N CYS A 102 3.75 7.93 -2.85
CA CYS A 102 2.93 8.30 -4.01
C CYS A 102 2.94 7.25 -5.13
N GLY A 103 3.92 6.34 -5.12
CA GLY A 103 4.11 5.39 -6.20
C GLY A 103 4.20 6.08 -7.57
N ASP A 104 3.63 5.46 -8.59
CA ASP A 104 3.64 5.95 -9.99
C ASP A 104 2.54 6.99 -10.31
N PHE A 105 1.90 7.56 -9.29
CA PHE A 105 0.85 8.57 -9.46
C PHE A 105 -0.36 8.10 -10.29
N ASN A 106 -0.61 6.78 -10.32
CA ASN A 106 -1.59 6.20 -11.24
C ASN A 106 -3.03 6.66 -10.96
N TRP A 107 -3.48 6.59 -9.72
CA TRP A 107 -4.87 6.86 -9.35
C TRP A 107 -5.09 8.24 -8.73
N VAL A 108 -4.14 8.74 -7.90
CA VAL A 108 -4.34 9.95 -7.12
C VAL A 108 -4.52 11.20 -7.99
N LYS A 109 -3.99 11.21 -9.21
CA LYS A 109 -4.22 12.27 -10.20
C LYS A 109 -5.71 12.55 -10.46
N ASN A 110 -6.58 11.57 -10.26
CA ASN A 110 -8.03 11.69 -10.49
C ASN A 110 -8.75 12.46 -9.37
N VAL A 111 -8.11 12.66 -8.21
CA VAL A 111 -8.70 13.40 -7.08
C VAL A 111 -8.25 14.87 -7.03
N LEU A 112 -7.27 15.24 -7.85
CA LEU A 112 -6.70 16.58 -7.88
C LEU A 112 -7.47 17.50 -8.83
N ASP A 113 -7.70 18.71 -8.38
CA ASP A 113 -8.17 19.80 -9.22
C ASP A 113 -7.09 20.88 -9.37
N LYS A 114 -7.34 21.89 -10.21
CA LYS A 114 -6.38 22.95 -10.54
C LYS A 114 -5.99 23.84 -9.35
N ASP A 115 -6.80 23.86 -8.30
CA ASP A 115 -6.61 24.74 -7.14
C ASP A 115 -5.87 24.03 -6.00
N LEU A 116 -5.58 22.75 -6.15
CA LEU A 116 -4.82 21.94 -5.20
C LEU A 116 -3.32 21.97 -5.50
N THR A 117 -2.51 22.15 -4.47
CA THR A 117 -1.09 21.86 -4.53
C THR A 117 -0.85 20.42 -4.06
N TYR A 118 0.03 19.71 -4.75
CA TYR A 118 0.33 18.31 -4.47
C TYR A 118 1.83 18.07 -4.44
N ILE A 119 2.28 17.36 -3.42
CA ILE A 119 3.64 16.83 -3.33
C ILE A 119 3.54 15.31 -3.21
N GLY A 120 4.10 14.60 -4.21
CA GLY A 120 4.26 13.16 -4.17
C GLY A 120 5.62 12.79 -3.58
N GLY A 121 5.64 12.04 -2.49
CA GLY A 121 6.85 11.52 -1.87
C GLY A 121 7.00 10.01 -2.04
N ASP A 122 8.17 9.52 -2.40
CA ASP A 122 8.48 8.08 -2.41
C ASP A 122 9.95 7.84 -2.06
N ILE A 123 10.23 6.71 -1.42
CA ILE A 123 11.60 6.31 -1.06
C ILE A 123 12.41 5.84 -2.28
N VAL A 124 11.73 5.46 -3.37
CA VAL A 124 12.34 4.96 -4.61
C VAL A 124 12.61 6.11 -5.57
N GLN A 125 13.88 6.51 -5.71
CA GLN A 125 14.30 7.64 -6.55
C GLN A 125 13.81 7.52 -8.00
N GLU A 126 13.87 6.33 -8.59
CA GLU A 126 13.49 6.10 -9.99
C GLU A 126 11.98 6.35 -10.23
N ILE A 127 11.12 6.09 -9.25
CA ILE A 127 9.69 6.45 -9.29
C ILE A 127 9.55 7.97 -9.34
N ILE A 128 10.26 8.68 -8.49
CA ILE A 128 10.23 10.15 -8.41
C ILE A 128 10.72 10.77 -9.72
N ASP A 129 11.84 10.31 -10.25
CA ASP A 129 12.38 10.82 -11.52
C ASP A 129 11.40 10.60 -12.68
N ASN A 130 10.69 9.48 -12.70
CA ASN A 130 9.65 9.18 -13.68
C ASN A 130 8.44 10.10 -13.54
N ASN A 131 7.99 10.34 -12.30
CA ASN A 131 6.85 11.22 -12.03
C ASN A 131 7.17 12.68 -12.37
N ILE A 132 8.36 13.18 -12.01
CA ILE A 132 8.84 14.52 -12.38
C ILE A 132 8.77 14.70 -13.89
N ARG A 133 9.33 13.77 -14.65
CA ARG A 133 9.37 13.86 -16.13
C ARG A 133 7.97 13.88 -16.75
N LYS A 134 7.01 13.17 -16.16
CA LYS A 134 5.68 12.98 -16.76
C LYS A 134 4.65 14.01 -16.30
N PHE A 135 4.74 14.45 -15.04
CA PHE A 135 3.62 15.11 -14.39
C PHE A 135 3.95 16.44 -13.70
N LYS A 136 5.24 16.72 -13.39
CA LYS A 136 5.62 17.96 -12.67
C LYS A 136 5.13 19.20 -13.40
N ASN A 137 4.52 20.11 -12.66
CA ASN A 137 4.09 21.43 -13.11
C ASN A 137 4.06 22.40 -11.91
N ASN A 138 3.44 23.57 -12.06
CA ASN A 138 3.43 24.60 -11.00
C ASN A 138 2.74 24.14 -9.70
N ASN A 139 1.77 23.21 -9.79
CA ASN A 139 0.98 22.73 -8.66
C ASN A 139 1.31 21.29 -8.24
N LEU A 140 2.07 20.57 -9.04
CA LEU A 140 2.45 19.18 -8.81
C LEU A 140 3.96 19.04 -8.71
N ASP A 141 4.47 18.60 -7.57
CA ASP A 141 5.88 18.30 -7.36
C ASP A 141 6.07 16.89 -6.82
N PHE A 142 7.26 16.34 -7.03
CA PHE A 142 7.62 15.00 -6.57
C PHE A 142 9.01 15.02 -5.96
N ILE A 143 9.15 14.39 -4.78
CA ILE A 143 10.39 14.39 -4.01
C ILE A 143 10.73 12.99 -3.53
N LYS A 144 12.03 12.67 -3.46
CA LYS A 144 12.45 11.50 -2.70
C LYS A 144 12.17 11.75 -1.22
N LEU A 145 11.51 10.79 -0.55
CA LEU A 145 11.08 10.96 0.84
C LEU A 145 11.04 9.62 1.60
N ASP A 146 11.85 9.48 2.64
CA ASP A 146 11.68 8.44 3.65
C ASP A 146 10.80 9.00 4.78
N ILE A 147 9.52 8.63 4.79
CA ILE A 147 8.54 9.13 5.77
C ILE A 147 8.86 8.78 7.22
N THR A 148 9.81 7.87 7.46
CA THR A 148 10.24 7.47 8.81
C THR A 148 11.38 8.31 9.36
N LYS A 149 12.04 9.13 8.51
CA LYS A 149 13.28 9.86 8.89
C LYS A 149 13.29 11.32 8.51
N GLU A 150 12.80 11.63 7.29
CA GLU A 150 12.94 12.97 6.70
C GLU A 150 11.75 13.86 7.08
N ASN A 151 11.99 15.17 7.20
CA ASN A 151 10.92 16.10 7.51
C ASN A 151 9.82 16.03 6.46
N LEU A 152 8.59 15.86 6.92
CA LEU A 152 7.43 15.84 6.04
C LEU A 152 7.13 17.27 5.56
N PRO A 153 6.96 17.50 4.26
CA PRO A 153 6.53 18.80 3.73
C PRO A 153 5.23 19.29 4.37
N ASP A 154 5.14 20.60 4.59
CA ASP A 154 3.92 21.21 5.10
C ASP A 154 2.76 20.99 4.12
N SER A 155 1.62 20.52 4.62
CA SER A 155 0.41 20.29 3.84
C SER A 155 -0.82 20.22 4.76
N ASP A 156 -2.02 20.38 4.19
CA ASP A 156 -3.25 20.24 4.96
C ASP A 156 -3.57 18.76 5.23
N LEU A 157 -3.36 17.90 4.23
CA LEU A 157 -3.67 16.47 4.27
C LEU A 157 -2.44 15.64 3.85
N MET A 158 -2.10 14.62 4.64
CA MET A 158 -1.23 13.56 4.18
C MET A 158 -2.05 12.32 3.83
N ILE A 159 -1.81 11.77 2.65
CA ILE A 159 -2.30 10.45 2.23
C ILE A 159 -1.16 9.44 2.41
N CYS A 160 -1.41 8.41 3.22
CA CYS A 160 -0.47 7.29 3.45
C CYS A 160 -1.21 5.97 3.20
N ARG A 161 -1.52 5.72 1.90
CA ARG A 161 -2.27 4.53 1.49
C ARG A 161 -1.34 3.36 1.21
N ASP A 162 -1.73 2.18 1.69
CA ASP A 162 -1.04 0.89 1.48
C ASP A 162 0.47 0.91 1.79
N CYS A 163 0.88 1.76 2.76
CA CYS A 163 2.27 1.91 3.18
C CYS A 163 2.59 1.14 4.46
N LEU A 164 1.87 1.42 5.56
CA LEU A 164 2.18 0.87 6.88
C LEU A 164 2.02 -0.65 6.94
N ILE A 165 1.24 -1.23 6.04
CA ILE A 165 1.09 -2.66 5.85
C ILE A 165 2.39 -3.36 5.41
N HIS A 166 3.34 -2.58 4.91
CA HIS A 166 4.66 -3.03 4.45
C HIS A 166 5.80 -2.63 5.38
N LEU A 167 5.52 -2.01 6.52
CA LEU A 167 6.53 -1.52 7.45
C LEU A 167 6.55 -2.32 8.75
N SER A 168 7.74 -2.52 9.33
CA SER A 168 7.92 -3.07 10.67
C SER A 168 7.26 -2.18 11.73
N PHE A 169 6.97 -2.72 12.89
CA PHE A 169 6.45 -1.93 14.02
C PHE A 169 7.37 -0.77 14.38
N LYS A 170 8.69 -1.00 14.32
CA LYS A 170 9.68 0.06 14.52
C LYS A 170 9.52 1.19 13.50
N SER A 171 9.40 0.86 12.23
CA SER A 171 9.25 1.87 11.16
C SER A 171 7.91 2.60 11.25
N ILE A 172 6.82 1.91 11.62
CA ILE A 172 5.52 2.54 11.87
C ILE A 172 5.59 3.52 13.06
N LYS A 173 6.27 3.14 14.14
CA LYS A 173 6.49 4.03 15.28
C LYS A 173 7.25 5.29 14.87
N LEU A 174 8.35 5.13 14.11
CA LEU A 174 9.13 6.26 13.57
C LEU A 174 8.28 7.16 12.66
N PHE A 175 7.43 6.59 11.81
CA PHE A 175 6.49 7.34 10.98
C PHE A 175 5.56 8.21 11.84
N PHE A 176 4.92 7.66 12.87
CA PHE A 176 4.03 8.44 13.74
C PHE A 176 4.78 9.53 14.49
N GLU A 177 5.98 9.23 15.01
CA GLU A 177 6.83 10.25 15.67
C GLU A 177 7.23 11.37 14.70
N ASN A 178 7.50 11.03 13.44
CA ASN A 178 7.81 12.01 12.40
C ASN A 178 6.57 12.83 12.02
N PHE A 179 5.41 12.18 11.83
CA PHE A 179 4.15 12.88 11.58
C PHE A 179 3.81 13.86 12.71
N LYS A 180 4.01 13.50 13.99
CA LYS A 180 3.80 14.39 15.14
C LYS A 180 4.62 15.67 15.08
N LYS A 181 5.78 15.66 14.45
CA LYS A 181 6.65 16.85 14.28
C LYS A 181 6.21 17.75 13.11
N SER A 182 5.48 17.22 12.14
CA SER A 182 5.04 17.96 10.96
C SER A 182 3.98 19.02 11.31
N LYS A 183 3.60 19.90 10.34
CA LYS A 183 2.48 20.83 10.46
C LYS A 183 1.22 20.35 9.75
N ILE A 184 1.18 19.07 9.37
CA ILE A 184 0.07 18.47 8.64
C ILE A 184 -1.15 18.35 9.55
N ASN A 185 -2.33 18.80 9.08
CA ASN A 185 -3.55 18.85 9.88
C ASN A 185 -4.31 17.54 9.91
N TYR A 186 -4.31 16.81 8.78
CA TYR A 186 -5.06 15.56 8.60
C TYR A 186 -4.18 14.46 8.07
N LEU A 187 -4.44 13.24 8.52
CA LEU A 187 -3.78 12.02 8.06
C LEU A 187 -4.83 11.02 7.57
N LEU A 188 -4.71 10.60 6.33
CA LEU A 188 -5.52 9.56 5.73
C LEU A 188 -4.63 8.31 5.54
N LEU A 189 -4.93 7.21 6.20
CA LEU A 189 -4.07 6.03 6.20
C LEU A 189 -4.85 4.71 6.14
N THR A 190 -4.22 3.69 5.55
CA THR A 190 -4.76 2.33 5.45
C THR A 190 -4.69 1.59 6.78
N THR A 191 -5.77 0.92 7.14
CA THR A 191 -5.86 -0.06 8.22
C THR A 191 -6.78 -1.20 7.83
N TYR A 192 -6.60 -2.36 8.44
CA TYR A 192 -7.42 -3.54 8.22
C TYR A 192 -8.23 -3.85 9.49
N LYS A 193 -9.43 -4.40 9.31
CA LYS A 193 -10.24 -4.91 10.44
C LYS A 193 -10.78 -6.29 10.09
N LEU A 194 -10.78 -7.18 11.05
CA LEU A 194 -11.42 -8.50 10.90
C LEU A 194 -12.88 -8.36 10.49
N LYS A 195 -13.31 -9.16 9.51
CA LYS A 195 -14.72 -9.29 9.12
C LYS A 195 -15.55 -9.92 10.23
N ASP A 196 -15.00 -10.96 10.84
CA ASP A 196 -15.62 -11.63 12.00
C ASP A 196 -15.24 -10.88 13.29
N LYS A 197 -16.20 -10.12 13.81
CA LYS A 197 -16.02 -9.31 15.02
C LYS A 197 -15.83 -10.14 16.31
N ASN A 198 -16.13 -11.44 16.26
CA ASN A 198 -15.97 -12.35 17.40
C ASN A 198 -14.56 -12.96 17.46
N LYS A 199 -13.73 -12.72 16.44
CA LYS A 199 -12.34 -13.17 16.42
C LYS A 199 -11.39 -12.07 16.82
N GLU A 200 -10.35 -12.45 17.52
CA GLU A 200 -9.22 -11.59 17.85
C GLU A 200 -7.98 -12.14 17.20
N ILE A 201 -7.22 -11.25 16.55
CA ILE A 201 -5.92 -11.57 15.97
C ILE A 201 -4.97 -10.46 16.39
N ASP A 202 -3.81 -10.83 16.91
CA ASP A 202 -2.74 -9.89 17.22
C ASP A 202 -2.08 -9.41 15.92
N ASN A 203 -1.67 -8.13 15.93
CA ASN A 203 -0.81 -7.64 14.88
C ASN A 203 0.53 -8.37 14.90
N LEU A 204 1.02 -8.76 13.73
CA LEU A 204 2.33 -9.38 13.59
C LEU A 204 3.36 -8.36 13.11
N ASP A 205 4.57 -8.39 13.69
CA ASP A 205 5.68 -7.61 13.15
C ASP A 205 6.27 -8.30 11.93
N ILE A 206 6.72 -7.50 10.97
CA ILE A 206 7.33 -7.96 9.72
C ILE A 206 8.54 -7.08 9.39
N PRO A 207 9.51 -7.57 8.63
CA PRO A 207 10.55 -6.71 8.07
C PRO A 207 9.94 -5.76 7.02
N ASP A 208 10.48 -4.53 6.94
CA ASP A 208 10.06 -3.55 5.93
C ASP A 208 10.13 -4.14 4.52
N GLY A 209 9.08 -3.92 3.72
CA GLY A 209 8.89 -4.46 2.37
C GLY A 209 8.09 -5.77 2.32
N GLU A 210 7.84 -6.45 3.43
CA GLU A 210 6.92 -7.58 3.48
C GLU A 210 5.47 -7.09 3.57
N TYR A 211 4.48 -7.96 3.58
CA TYR A 211 3.05 -7.62 3.61
C TYR A 211 2.35 -8.32 4.78
N ARG A 212 1.48 -7.56 5.44
CA ARG A 212 0.45 -8.09 6.33
C ARG A 212 -0.78 -7.20 6.38
N GLU A 213 -1.93 -7.75 6.70
CA GLU A 213 -3.08 -6.99 7.17
C GLU A 213 -2.78 -6.51 8.60
N ILE A 214 -2.86 -5.19 8.84
CA ILE A 214 -2.59 -4.59 10.14
C ILE A 214 -3.81 -3.81 10.63
N ASP A 215 -4.27 -4.10 11.84
CA ASP A 215 -5.29 -3.32 12.53
C ASP A 215 -4.63 -2.28 13.44
N LEU A 216 -4.53 -1.05 12.96
CA LEU A 216 -3.91 0.04 13.71
C LEU A 216 -4.72 0.48 14.93
N THR A 217 -5.96 0.03 15.09
CA THR A 217 -6.76 0.29 16.30
C THR A 217 -6.44 -0.68 17.45
N ARG A 218 -5.63 -1.72 17.18
CA ARG A 218 -5.17 -2.72 18.14
C ARG A 218 -3.72 -2.49 18.58
N PRO A 219 -3.29 -3.16 19.66
CA PRO A 219 -1.89 -3.11 20.08
C PRO A 219 -0.92 -3.47 18.93
N PRO A 220 0.27 -2.85 18.88
CA PRO A 220 0.80 -1.86 19.82
C PRO A 220 0.41 -0.41 19.54
N PHE A 221 -0.40 -0.11 18.50
CA PHE A 221 -0.64 1.24 17.97
C PHE A 221 -1.80 1.96 18.66
N LEU A 222 -2.93 1.28 18.85
CA LEU A 222 -4.12 1.77 19.59
C LEU A 222 -4.66 3.10 19.04
N LEU A 223 -4.73 3.25 17.71
CA LEU A 223 -5.32 4.44 17.11
C LEU A 223 -6.77 4.62 17.57
N PRO A 224 -7.20 5.85 17.87
CA PRO A 224 -8.57 6.14 18.29
C PRO A 224 -9.56 5.96 17.13
N LYS A 225 -10.85 6.11 17.43
CA LYS A 225 -11.89 6.15 16.39
C LYS A 225 -11.58 7.27 15.38
N PRO A 226 -11.52 6.98 14.06
CA PRO A 226 -11.25 7.99 13.05
C PRO A 226 -12.39 8.99 12.89
N LEU A 227 -12.10 10.17 12.32
CA LEU A 227 -13.12 11.14 11.89
C LEU A 227 -14.02 10.58 10.79
N LYS A 228 -13.43 9.82 9.88
CA LYS A 228 -14.11 9.13 8.79
C LYS A 228 -13.43 7.81 8.51
N GLU A 229 -14.23 6.79 8.26
CA GLU A 229 -13.81 5.47 7.84
C GLU A 229 -14.33 5.23 6.43
N ILE A 230 -13.44 4.93 5.50
CA ILE A 230 -13.75 4.68 4.09
C ILE A 230 -13.41 3.23 3.79
N LEU A 231 -14.39 2.45 3.36
CA LEU A 231 -14.15 1.08 2.91
C LEU A 231 -13.39 1.11 1.57
N ASP A 232 -12.17 0.63 1.58
CA ASP A 232 -11.35 0.43 0.38
C ASP A 232 -11.72 -0.92 -0.24
N LYS A 233 -12.45 -0.88 -1.36
CA LYS A 233 -12.98 -2.07 -2.05
C LYS A 233 -11.93 -2.63 -2.99
N ASP A 234 -10.93 -3.24 -2.46
CA ASP A 234 -9.97 -4.02 -3.22
C ASP A 234 -10.51 -5.43 -3.47
N GLU A 235 -10.49 -5.90 -4.73
CA GLU A 235 -10.90 -7.26 -5.07
C GLU A 235 -10.08 -8.35 -4.38
N LEU A 236 -8.79 -8.08 -4.07
CA LEU A 236 -7.96 -9.00 -3.31
C LEU A 236 -8.53 -9.28 -1.91
N ASN A 237 -9.18 -8.28 -1.31
CA ASN A 237 -9.75 -8.40 0.03
C ASN A 237 -11.10 -9.13 0.07
N LYS A 238 -11.73 -9.42 -1.07
CA LYS A 238 -13.00 -10.18 -1.09
C LYS A 238 -12.90 -11.54 -0.41
N ASN A 239 -11.77 -12.22 -0.59
CA ASN A 239 -11.51 -13.56 -0.06
C ASN A 239 -10.63 -13.54 1.19
N SER A 240 -10.17 -12.37 1.66
CA SER A 240 -9.45 -12.25 2.93
C SER A 240 -10.42 -12.25 4.11
N GLY A 241 -9.93 -12.62 5.29
CA GLY A 241 -10.69 -12.49 6.54
C GLY A 241 -10.85 -11.05 7.03
N PHE A 242 -10.34 -10.07 6.27
CA PHE A 242 -10.28 -8.66 6.65
C PHE A 242 -11.03 -7.76 5.68
N ASN A 243 -11.51 -6.62 6.19
CA ASN A 243 -11.88 -5.46 5.39
C ASN A 243 -10.75 -4.44 5.44
N CYS A 244 -10.42 -3.86 4.29
CA CYS A 244 -9.47 -2.76 4.17
C CYS A 244 -10.21 -1.42 4.31
N TYR A 245 -9.67 -0.51 5.09
CA TYR A 245 -10.21 0.84 5.27
C TYR A 245 -9.13 1.89 5.06
N LEU A 246 -9.53 3.01 4.51
CA LEU A 246 -8.75 4.24 4.49
C LEU A 246 -9.37 5.21 5.50
N ASN A 247 -8.68 5.44 6.60
CA ASN A 247 -9.18 6.15 7.77
C ASN A 247 -8.61 7.55 7.90
N LEU A 248 -9.47 8.54 8.11
CA LEU A 248 -9.09 9.93 8.33
C LEU A 248 -8.93 10.25 9.82
N TYR A 249 -7.80 10.82 10.17
CA TYR A 249 -7.47 11.30 11.52
C TYR A 249 -7.06 12.78 11.51
N THR A 250 -7.31 13.48 12.62
CA THR A 250 -6.74 14.81 12.86
C THR A 250 -5.32 14.71 13.44
N LYS A 251 -4.54 15.75 13.27
CA LYS A 251 -3.25 15.96 13.95
C LYS A 251 -3.37 15.75 15.47
N LYS A 252 -4.42 16.30 16.10
CA LYS A 252 -4.66 16.15 17.54
C LYS A 252 -4.75 14.68 17.95
N GLN A 253 -5.56 13.88 17.24
CA GLN A 253 -5.71 12.47 17.53
C GLN A 253 -4.36 11.71 17.44
N ILE A 254 -3.53 12.05 16.45
CA ILE A 254 -2.21 11.41 16.30
C ILE A 254 -1.23 11.86 17.38
N ASN A 255 -1.27 13.13 17.79
CA ASN A 255 -0.40 13.64 18.86
C ASN A 255 -0.67 12.97 20.21
N GLU A 256 -1.89 12.55 20.47
CA GLU A 256 -2.31 11.86 21.71
C GLU A 256 -1.92 10.37 21.74
N LEU A 257 -1.43 9.79 20.62
CA LEU A 257 -1.02 8.40 20.57
C LEU A 257 0.17 8.11 21.49
N LYS A 258 0.01 7.08 22.31
CA LYS A 258 1.08 6.50 23.13
C LYS A 258 1.41 5.11 22.60
N ILE A 259 2.25 5.06 21.57
CA ILE A 259 2.71 3.80 20.98
C ILE A 259 3.75 3.20 21.90
N LYS A 260 3.47 2.01 22.43
CA LYS A 260 4.37 1.29 23.34
C LYS A 260 5.54 0.63 22.62
#